data_bb50eaddc1f8d84dead6fd57c6882003
#
_entry.id   bb50eaddc1f8d84dead6fd57c6882003
#
_cell.length_a   1.000
_cell.length_b   1.000
_cell.length_c   1.000
_cell.angle_alpha   90.00
_cell.angle_beta   90.00
_cell.angle_gamma   90.00
#
_symmetry.space_group_name_H-M   'P 1'
#
loop_
_entity.id
_entity.type
_entity.pdbx_description
1 polymer ?
#
loop_
_entity_poly.entity_id
_entity_poly.type
_entity_poly.pdbx_seq_one_letter_code
_entity_poly.pdbx_strand_id
1 'polypeptide(L)'
;MARAFRTGDAANGEPASVRVESVKREIKQGDFLLPAMEGQMLPVYFEMHRPEQPMQGQVIASPREVREFSTMDVVVLNLGSEQQVKVGHVLDIERQSPKVIDGARGPRYTEDSSRLEKLVSATSELFGSETDEDSVTWKMPAEKVGEMIIFKVYDKVSYALITKNQHPIRIGDLAVIH
;
A
#
# COMPACT_ATOMS: atom_id res chain seq x y z
N MET A 1 12.75 10.86 -9.39
CA MET A 1 13.28 11.61 -8.25
C MET A 1 14.70 12.05 -8.61
N ALA A 2 15.04 13.30 -8.35
CA ALA A 2 16.35 13.87 -8.62
C ALA A 2 16.92 14.40 -7.30
N ARG A 3 18.25 14.50 -7.19
CA ARG A 3 18.94 15.18 -6.10
C ARG A 3 19.55 16.46 -6.65
N ALA A 4 19.36 17.58 -5.94
CA ALA A 4 19.89 18.86 -6.30
C ALA A 4 20.46 19.58 -5.06
N PHE A 5 21.49 20.39 -5.26
CA PHE A 5 22.07 21.27 -4.23
C PHE A 5 21.76 22.71 -4.56
N ARG A 6 21.43 23.46 -3.54
CA ARG A 6 21.26 24.91 -3.65
C ARG A 6 22.61 25.55 -3.86
N THR A 7 22.75 26.33 -4.92
CA THR A 7 24.01 27.02 -5.28
C THR A 7 23.91 28.55 -5.12
N GLY A 8 22.70 29.09 -5.03
CA GLY A 8 22.46 30.51 -4.82
C GLY A 8 21.12 30.81 -4.19
N ASP A 9 21.08 31.85 -3.39
CA ASP A 9 19.86 32.37 -2.79
C ASP A 9 19.21 33.40 -3.72
N ALA A 10 17.88 33.52 -3.63
CA ALA A 10 17.17 34.59 -4.29
C ALA A 10 17.58 35.93 -3.66
N ALA A 11 18.25 36.80 -4.41
CA ALA A 11 18.67 38.13 -3.97
C ALA A 11 18.63 39.08 -5.14
N ASN A 12 18.36 40.37 -4.89
CA ASN A 12 18.43 41.45 -5.85
C ASN A 12 17.69 41.22 -7.18
N GLY A 13 16.58 40.48 -7.14
CA GLY A 13 15.79 40.16 -8.34
C GLY A 13 16.26 38.92 -9.10
N GLU A 14 17.31 38.27 -8.66
CA GLU A 14 17.76 36.99 -9.20
C GLU A 14 17.08 35.83 -8.51
N PRO A 15 16.60 34.81 -9.25
CA PRO A 15 15.98 33.62 -8.66
C PRO A 15 17.03 32.74 -7.97
N ALA A 16 16.58 31.99 -6.95
CA ALA A 16 17.42 30.97 -6.35
C ALA A 16 17.82 29.91 -7.39
N SER A 17 19.09 29.53 -7.35
CA SER A 17 19.64 28.54 -8.29
C SER A 17 19.99 27.22 -7.57
N VAL A 18 19.79 26.12 -8.27
CA VAL A 18 20.12 24.77 -7.79
C VAL A 18 20.92 24.03 -8.85
N ARG A 19 21.91 23.26 -8.41
CA ARG A 19 22.64 22.32 -9.26
C ARG A 19 22.07 20.93 -9.10
N VAL A 20 21.65 20.33 -10.21
CA VAL A 20 21.21 18.94 -10.23
C VAL A 20 22.42 18.02 -10.27
N GLU A 21 22.53 17.10 -9.33
CA GLU A 21 23.65 16.18 -9.18
C GLU A 21 23.32 14.78 -9.74
N SER A 22 22.12 14.30 -9.48
CA SER A 22 21.68 13.01 -10.00
C SER A 22 20.19 13.05 -10.38
N VAL A 23 19.88 12.38 -11.48
CA VAL A 23 18.51 12.33 -12.02
C VAL A 23 18.14 10.87 -12.28
N LYS A 24 17.08 10.41 -11.63
CA LYS A 24 16.46 9.08 -11.90
C LYS A 24 15.23 9.17 -12.79
N ARG A 25 14.71 10.38 -12.99
CA ARG A 25 13.53 10.67 -13.81
C ARG A 25 13.70 12.07 -14.40
N GLU A 26 13.20 12.29 -15.59
CA GLU A 26 13.16 13.59 -16.24
C GLU A 26 12.59 14.66 -15.28
N ILE A 27 13.26 15.83 -15.24
CA ILE A 27 12.82 17.00 -14.49
C ILE A 27 12.10 17.92 -15.46
N LYS A 28 10.90 18.34 -15.08
CA LYS A 28 10.04 19.20 -15.88
C LYS A 28 9.82 20.55 -15.21
N GLN A 29 9.51 21.55 -16.01
CA GLN A 29 9.07 22.83 -15.50
C GLN A 29 7.77 22.63 -14.69
N GLY A 30 7.76 23.14 -13.46
CA GLY A 30 6.67 22.96 -12.51
C GLY A 30 6.92 21.88 -11.45
N ASP A 31 8.03 21.13 -11.54
CA ASP A 31 8.42 20.20 -10.47
C ASP A 31 8.83 20.95 -9.19
N PHE A 32 8.53 20.38 -8.04
CA PHE A 32 8.80 20.97 -6.74
C PHE A 32 10.16 20.53 -6.20
N LEU A 33 10.86 21.48 -5.56
CA LEU A 33 12.03 21.21 -4.74
C LEU A 33 11.58 21.04 -3.28
N LEU A 34 11.94 19.92 -2.70
CA LEU A 34 11.69 19.63 -1.28
C LEU A 34 13.04 19.57 -0.56
N PRO A 35 13.12 20.03 0.71
CA PRO A 35 14.31 19.84 1.51
C PRO A 35 14.69 18.37 1.56
N ALA A 36 15.93 18.02 1.30
CA ALA A 36 16.45 16.71 1.59
C ALA A 36 16.55 16.58 3.12
N MET A 37 15.93 15.56 3.69
CA MET A 37 16.13 15.27 5.11
C MET A 37 17.58 14.80 5.30
N GLU A 38 18.42 15.68 5.77
CA GLU A 38 19.77 15.34 6.20
C GLU A 38 19.66 14.47 7.46
N GLY A 39 20.26 13.29 7.42
CA GLY A 39 20.40 12.44 8.60
C GLY A 39 19.58 11.16 8.63
N GLN A 40 18.69 10.91 7.68
CA GLN A 40 18.13 9.56 7.52
C GLN A 40 19.05 8.69 6.64
N MET A 41 20.27 8.47 7.10
CA MET A 41 21.03 7.32 6.62
C MET A 41 20.22 6.08 6.94
N LEU A 42 19.86 5.31 5.91
CA LEU A 42 19.34 3.98 6.14
C LEU A 42 20.42 3.22 6.91
N PRO A 43 20.12 2.65 8.07
CA PRO A 43 21.10 1.86 8.80
C PRO A 43 21.60 0.74 7.89
N VAL A 44 22.91 0.52 7.91
CA VAL A 44 23.55 -0.57 7.13
C VAL A 44 23.11 -1.94 7.63
N TYR A 45 22.60 -1.98 8.86
CA TYR A 45 22.07 -3.16 9.51
C TYR A 45 20.63 -2.93 9.93
N PHE A 46 19.75 -3.84 9.52
CA PHE A 46 18.38 -3.93 10.03
C PHE A 46 18.33 -5.17 10.94
N GLU A 47 18.14 -4.95 12.22
CA GLU A 47 17.74 -6.04 13.11
C GLU A 47 16.27 -6.34 12.85
N MET A 48 16.03 -7.50 12.22
CA MET A 48 14.68 -7.93 11.90
C MET A 48 14.01 -8.50 13.14
N HIS A 49 12.89 -7.92 13.55
CA HIS A 49 12.12 -8.40 14.68
C HIS A 49 10.62 -8.23 14.41
N ARG A 50 9.81 -9.09 15.02
CA ARG A 50 8.36 -8.92 14.98
C ARG A 50 7.95 -7.88 16.03
N PRO A 51 6.98 -7.02 15.74
CA PRO A 51 6.38 -6.15 16.74
C PRO A 51 5.82 -6.96 17.92
N GLU A 52 5.92 -6.41 19.13
CA GLU A 52 5.38 -7.03 20.35
C GLU A 52 3.85 -6.87 20.46
N GLN A 53 3.31 -5.87 19.77
CA GLN A 53 1.88 -5.56 19.81
C GLN A 53 1.23 -5.88 18.46
N PRO A 54 0.00 -6.40 18.48
CA PRO A 54 -0.77 -6.58 17.25
C PRO A 54 -0.91 -5.24 16.52
N MET A 55 -0.71 -5.28 15.22
CA MET A 55 -0.91 -4.10 14.37
C MET A 55 -1.48 -4.49 13.03
N GLN A 56 -2.27 -3.57 12.47
CA GLN A 56 -2.88 -3.75 11.17
C GLN A 56 -2.81 -2.46 10.38
N GLY A 57 -2.28 -2.56 9.18
CA GLY A 57 -2.26 -1.50 8.20
C GLY A 57 -2.54 -2.04 6.81
N GLN A 58 -2.29 -1.20 5.82
CA GLN A 58 -2.61 -1.52 4.42
C GLN A 58 -1.53 -0.98 3.50
N VAL A 59 -1.27 -1.70 2.42
CA VAL A 59 -0.46 -1.22 1.30
C VAL A 59 -1.25 -0.15 0.55
N ILE A 60 -0.78 1.09 0.57
CA ILE A 60 -1.49 2.24 0.00
C ILE A 60 -0.88 2.75 -1.30
N ALA A 61 0.41 2.51 -1.50
CA ALA A 61 1.12 2.99 -2.69
C ALA A 61 2.42 2.21 -2.93
N SER A 62 3.03 2.46 -4.08
CA SER A 62 4.42 2.10 -4.36
C SER A 62 5.11 3.26 -5.10
N PRO A 63 6.43 3.44 -4.92
CA PRO A 63 7.22 4.36 -5.72
C PRO A 63 7.23 4.03 -7.22
N ARG A 64 6.86 2.81 -7.59
CA ARG A 64 6.74 2.34 -8.98
C ARG A 64 5.28 2.41 -9.42
N GLU A 65 5.05 2.85 -10.65
CA GLU A 65 3.71 2.93 -11.26
C GLU A 65 3.26 1.54 -11.79
N VAL A 66 3.26 0.53 -10.92
CA VAL A 66 2.82 -0.83 -11.24
C VAL A 66 1.66 -1.21 -10.33
N ARG A 67 0.85 -2.16 -10.75
CA ARG A 67 -0.34 -2.60 -10.00
C ARG A 67 -0.08 -3.80 -9.11
N GLU A 68 0.96 -4.55 -9.41
CA GLU A 68 1.34 -5.77 -8.70
C GLU A 68 2.81 -5.70 -8.33
N PHE A 69 3.13 -6.15 -7.12
CA PHE A 69 4.46 -6.09 -6.53
C PHE A 69 4.91 -7.50 -6.15
N SER A 70 6.21 -7.71 -6.18
CA SER A 70 6.82 -8.97 -5.79
C SER A 70 8.03 -8.77 -4.88
N THR A 71 8.72 -9.85 -4.55
CA THR A 71 9.94 -9.80 -3.75
C THR A 71 10.91 -8.74 -4.26
N MET A 72 11.50 -7.96 -3.34
CA MET A 72 12.40 -6.82 -3.56
C MET A 72 11.73 -5.54 -4.08
N ASP A 73 10.41 -5.52 -4.23
CA ASP A 73 9.70 -4.28 -4.48
C ASP A 73 9.43 -3.51 -3.17
N VAL A 74 9.40 -2.19 -3.30
CA VAL A 74 9.12 -1.27 -2.19
C VAL A 74 7.66 -0.86 -2.24
N VAL A 75 7.00 -0.92 -1.08
CA VAL A 75 5.61 -0.48 -0.88
C VAL A 75 5.53 0.54 0.25
N VAL A 76 4.46 1.32 0.25
CA VAL A 76 4.12 2.30 1.27
C VAL A 76 2.93 1.78 2.06
N LEU A 77 3.05 1.85 3.39
CA LEU A 77 2.01 1.46 4.34
C LEU A 77 1.39 2.71 4.99
N ASN A 78 0.12 2.63 5.34
CA ASN A 78 -0.56 3.62 6.18
C ASN A 78 -0.29 3.43 7.68
N LEU A 79 0.88 2.91 8.01
CA LEU A 79 1.39 2.71 9.36
C LEU A 79 2.64 3.56 9.55
N GLY A 80 2.74 4.28 10.65
CA GLY A 80 3.88 5.13 10.97
C GLY A 80 4.29 5.07 12.44
N SER A 81 5.09 6.03 12.86
CA SER A 81 5.55 6.11 14.26
C SER A 81 4.39 6.36 15.25
N GLU A 82 3.30 7.01 14.80
CA GLU A 82 2.09 7.18 15.61
C GLU A 82 1.46 5.83 16.03
N GLN A 83 1.65 4.78 15.22
CA GLN A 83 1.22 3.41 15.51
C GLN A 83 2.37 2.55 16.07
N GLN A 84 3.42 3.19 16.60
CA GLN A 84 4.59 2.53 17.20
C GLN A 84 5.37 1.62 16.23
N VAL A 85 5.25 1.88 14.95
CA VAL A 85 6.05 1.19 13.94
C VAL A 85 7.51 1.63 14.05
N LYS A 86 8.43 0.67 13.94
CA LYS A 86 9.87 0.89 13.97
C LYS A 86 10.56 0.28 12.76
N VAL A 87 11.71 0.82 12.42
CA VAL A 87 12.58 0.21 11.41
C VAL A 87 13.01 -1.17 11.88
N GLY A 88 12.98 -2.16 10.99
CA GLY A 88 13.28 -3.56 11.30
C GLY A 88 12.03 -4.41 11.62
N HIS A 89 10.85 -3.80 11.80
CA HIS A 89 9.62 -4.58 11.99
C HIS A 89 9.33 -5.43 10.75
N VAL A 90 9.08 -6.72 10.99
CA VAL A 90 8.64 -7.68 9.98
C VAL A 90 7.14 -7.89 10.12
N LEU A 91 6.39 -7.66 9.05
CA LEU A 91 4.94 -7.81 8.98
C LEU A 91 4.57 -8.90 7.98
N ASP A 92 3.49 -9.60 8.27
CA ASP A 92 2.85 -10.50 7.33
C ASP A 92 1.96 -9.70 6.36
N ILE A 93 1.89 -10.13 5.12
CA ILE A 93 1.02 -9.54 4.11
C ILE A 93 -0.14 -10.49 3.92
N GLU A 94 -1.35 -9.98 4.14
CA GLU A 94 -2.57 -10.76 4.00
C GLU A 94 -3.51 -10.14 2.98
N ARG A 95 -4.18 -11.00 2.23
CA ARG A 95 -5.26 -10.61 1.33
C ARG A 95 -6.57 -11.06 1.91
N GLN A 96 -7.51 -10.14 2.04
CA GLN A 96 -8.87 -10.48 2.43
C GLN A 96 -9.50 -11.30 1.31
N SER A 97 -9.88 -12.52 1.63
CA SER A 97 -10.61 -13.38 0.69
C SER A 97 -12.00 -12.78 0.37
N PRO A 98 -12.50 -13.00 -0.84
CA PRO A 98 -13.83 -12.53 -1.23
C PRO A 98 -14.92 -13.15 -0.34
N LYS A 99 -16.02 -12.44 -0.19
CA LYS A 99 -17.20 -12.99 0.49
C LYS A 99 -17.86 -14.01 -0.40
N VAL A 100 -18.33 -15.10 0.18
CA VAL A 100 -19.13 -16.13 -0.49
C VAL A 100 -20.58 -15.95 -0.07
N ILE A 101 -21.45 -15.80 -1.06
CA ILE A 101 -22.91 -15.82 -0.85
C ILE A 101 -23.40 -17.22 -1.22
N ASP A 102 -23.95 -17.94 -0.24
CA ASP A 102 -24.57 -19.24 -0.46
C ASP A 102 -26.09 -19.05 -0.53
N GLY A 103 -26.62 -19.23 -1.70
CA GLY A 103 -28.04 -19.09 -1.99
C GLY A 103 -28.58 -20.32 -2.71
N ALA A 104 -29.86 -20.33 -3.04
CA ALA A 104 -30.57 -21.44 -3.68
C ALA A 104 -29.96 -21.98 -4.97
N ARG A 105 -29.09 -21.18 -5.63
CA ARG A 105 -28.35 -21.54 -6.87
C ARG A 105 -26.91 -22.00 -6.61
N GLY A 106 -26.54 -22.22 -5.32
CA GLY A 106 -25.20 -22.59 -4.89
C GLY A 106 -24.29 -21.40 -4.55
N PRO A 107 -23.09 -21.69 -4.00
CA PRO A 107 -22.16 -20.66 -3.53
C PRO A 107 -21.59 -19.82 -4.69
N ARG A 108 -21.58 -18.50 -4.49
CA ARG A 108 -21.03 -17.53 -5.46
C ARG A 108 -20.06 -16.57 -4.76
N TYR A 109 -18.95 -16.28 -5.42
CA TYR A 109 -18.03 -15.24 -4.97
C TYR A 109 -18.55 -13.85 -5.36
N THR A 110 -18.51 -12.90 -4.43
CA THR A 110 -18.97 -11.52 -4.71
C THR A 110 -18.12 -10.80 -5.76
N GLU A 111 -16.91 -11.25 -6.01
CA GLU A 111 -16.03 -10.70 -7.05
C GLU A 111 -16.35 -11.21 -8.45
N ASP A 112 -16.95 -12.38 -8.57
CA ASP A 112 -17.35 -12.98 -9.85
C ASP A 112 -18.65 -12.37 -10.41
N SER A 113 -19.33 -11.53 -9.62
CA SER A 113 -20.52 -10.84 -10.11
C SER A 113 -20.11 -9.82 -11.17
N SER A 114 -20.49 -10.08 -12.42
CA SER A 114 -20.25 -9.19 -13.54
C SER A 114 -20.88 -7.80 -13.29
N ARG A 115 -20.34 -6.75 -13.93
CA ARG A 115 -20.94 -5.40 -13.84
C ARG A 115 -22.43 -5.41 -14.23
N LEU A 116 -22.82 -6.33 -15.09
CA LEU A 116 -24.21 -6.55 -15.51
C LEU A 116 -25.07 -7.10 -14.35
N GLU A 117 -24.57 -8.07 -13.59
CA GLU A 117 -25.28 -8.61 -12.40
C GLU A 117 -25.45 -7.55 -11.29
N LYS A 118 -24.43 -6.68 -11.10
CA LYS A 118 -24.54 -5.53 -10.18
C LYS A 118 -25.59 -4.51 -10.64
N LEU A 119 -25.74 -4.30 -11.95
CA LEU A 119 -26.77 -3.44 -12.53
C LEU A 119 -28.17 -4.10 -12.42
N VAL A 120 -28.26 -5.42 -12.66
CA VAL A 120 -29.51 -6.17 -12.53
C VAL A 120 -29.97 -6.25 -11.08
N SER A 121 -29.05 -6.44 -10.11
CA SER A 121 -29.41 -6.43 -8.69
C SER A 121 -29.88 -5.05 -8.21
N ALA A 122 -29.26 -3.96 -8.69
CA ALA A 122 -29.69 -2.59 -8.38
C ALA A 122 -31.06 -2.26 -9.00
N THR A 123 -31.40 -2.84 -10.14
CA THR A 123 -32.74 -2.67 -10.76
C THR A 123 -33.77 -3.59 -10.15
N SER A 124 -33.39 -4.77 -9.66
CA SER A 124 -34.31 -5.71 -8.98
C SER A 124 -34.78 -5.16 -7.62
N GLU A 125 -33.98 -4.39 -6.91
CA GLU A 125 -34.41 -3.67 -5.70
C GLU A 125 -35.51 -2.65 -5.99
N LEU A 126 -35.51 -2.06 -7.21
CA LEU A 126 -36.54 -1.12 -7.66
C LEU A 126 -37.85 -1.81 -8.11
N PHE A 127 -37.78 -3.06 -8.52
CA PHE A 127 -38.93 -3.80 -9.06
C PHE A 127 -39.47 -4.91 -8.13
N GLY A 128 -38.96 -4.99 -6.89
CA GLY A 128 -39.55 -5.86 -5.85
C GLY A 128 -39.46 -7.36 -6.16
N SER A 129 -38.43 -7.81 -6.88
CA SER A 129 -38.22 -9.24 -7.07
C SER A 129 -37.42 -9.82 -5.89
N GLU A 130 -38.03 -10.78 -5.26
CA GLU A 130 -37.61 -11.66 -4.18
C GLU A 130 -36.10 -11.63 -3.88
N THR A 131 -35.73 -10.91 -2.84
CA THR A 131 -34.50 -11.18 -2.11
C THR A 131 -34.62 -12.62 -1.61
N ASP A 132 -33.67 -13.50 -2.01
CA ASP A 132 -33.49 -14.82 -1.41
C ASP A 132 -33.28 -14.61 0.10
N GLU A 133 -34.37 -14.67 0.87
CA GLU A 133 -34.38 -14.48 2.33
C GLU A 133 -33.49 -15.52 3.04
N ASP A 134 -33.11 -16.59 2.36
CA ASP A 134 -32.26 -17.67 2.86
C ASP A 134 -30.79 -17.58 2.42
N SER A 135 -30.33 -16.46 1.83
CA SER A 135 -28.92 -16.37 1.45
C SER A 135 -28.00 -16.10 2.65
N VAL A 136 -27.06 -16.99 2.90
CA VAL A 136 -26.04 -16.83 3.95
C VAL A 136 -24.75 -16.28 3.33
N THR A 137 -24.28 -15.16 3.89
CA THR A 137 -23.01 -14.56 3.45
C THR A 137 -21.87 -15.01 4.37
N TRP A 138 -20.91 -15.74 3.82
CA TRP A 138 -19.72 -16.19 4.53
C TRP A 138 -18.57 -15.24 4.28
N LYS A 139 -17.93 -14.78 5.36
CA LYS A 139 -16.66 -14.08 5.30
C LYS A 139 -15.53 -15.11 5.37
N MET A 140 -14.85 -15.31 4.27
CA MET A 140 -13.71 -16.22 4.23
C MET A 140 -12.52 -15.62 5.00
N PRO A 141 -11.66 -16.45 5.62
CA PRO A 141 -10.47 -15.99 6.31
C PRO A 141 -9.51 -15.28 5.32
N ALA A 142 -8.72 -14.36 5.84
CA ALA A 142 -7.66 -13.74 5.06
C ALA A 142 -6.56 -14.77 4.74
N GLU A 143 -5.96 -14.63 3.57
CA GLU A 143 -4.87 -15.48 3.09
C GLU A 143 -3.55 -14.75 3.25
N LYS A 144 -2.55 -15.40 3.87
CA LYS A 144 -1.19 -14.89 3.91
C LYS A 144 -0.57 -15.00 2.52
N VAL A 145 -0.25 -13.84 1.91
CA VAL A 145 0.30 -13.76 0.55
C VAL A 145 1.78 -13.40 0.54
N GLY A 146 2.36 -12.97 1.66
CA GLY A 146 3.78 -12.64 1.74
C GLY A 146 4.25 -12.14 3.09
N GLU A 147 5.48 -11.60 3.09
CA GLU A 147 6.13 -10.96 4.23
C GLU A 147 6.87 -9.70 3.76
N MET A 148 6.96 -8.69 4.62
CA MET A 148 7.70 -7.47 4.35
C MET A 148 8.47 -7.00 5.57
N ILE A 149 9.54 -6.22 5.35
CA ILE A 149 10.31 -5.55 6.38
C ILE A 149 10.19 -4.03 6.23
N ILE A 150 9.96 -3.34 7.33
CA ILE A 150 9.94 -1.88 7.37
C ILE A 150 11.36 -1.36 7.47
N PHE A 151 11.78 -0.52 6.53
CA PHE A 151 13.11 0.07 6.49
C PHE A 151 13.13 1.59 6.68
N LYS A 152 11.98 2.26 6.58
CA LYS A 152 11.86 3.70 6.80
C LYS A 152 10.50 4.04 7.37
N VAL A 153 10.47 4.85 8.43
CA VAL A 153 9.26 5.23 9.16
C VAL A 153 9.13 6.75 9.17
N TYR A 154 7.91 7.22 8.95
CA TYR A 154 7.45 8.60 9.15
C TYR A 154 6.30 8.60 10.14
N ASP A 155 5.75 9.76 10.45
CA ASP A 155 4.70 9.89 11.47
C ASP A 155 3.47 9.02 11.16
N LYS A 156 2.97 9.04 9.93
CA LYS A 156 1.73 8.37 9.52
C LYS A 156 1.91 7.27 8.49
N VAL A 157 3.09 7.17 7.89
CA VAL A 157 3.38 6.21 6.83
C VAL A 157 4.75 5.58 7.02
N SER A 158 4.93 4.40 6.46
CA SER A 158 6.24 3.75 6.40
C SER A 158 6.50 3.15 5.03
N TYR A 159 7.78 2.94 4.75
CA TYR A 159 8.23 2.21 3.58
C TYR A 159 8.67 0.81 3.99
N ALA A 160 8.17 -0.17 3.28
CA ALA A 160 8.50 -1.57 3.48
C ALA A 160 9.04 -2.20 2.20
N LEU A 161 9.95 -3.15 2.38
CA LEU A 161 10.49 -3.99 1.32
C LEU A 161 9.83 -5.37 1.42
N ILE A 162 9.26 -5.86 0.33
CA ILE A 162 8.70 -7.20 0.26
C ILE A 162 9.87 -8.19 0.28
N THR A 163 9.92 -9.04 1.30
CA THR A 163 10.99 -10.04 1.48
C THR A 163 10.62 -11.39 0.89
N LYS A 164 9.33 -11.75 0.96
CA LYS A 164 8.78 -12.98 0.39
C LYS A 164 7.36 -12.73 -0.11
N ASN A 165 6.97 -13.40 -1.19
CA ASN A 165 5.60 -13.44 -1.64
C ASN A 165 5.28 -14.79 -2.31
N GLN A 166 4.08 -15.29 -2.07
CA GLN A 166 3.50 -16.47 -2.72
C GLN A 166 2.61 -16.06 -3.89
N HIS A 167 1.95 -14.92 -3.74
CA HIS A 167 1.13 -14.28 -4.77
C HIS A 167 1.56 -12.83 -4.98
N PRO A 168 1.32 -12.23 -6.15
CA PRO A 168 1.59 -10.82 -6.38
C PRO A 168 0.89 -9.95 -5.35
N ILE A 169 1.61 -9.05 -4.70
CA ILE A 169 1.07 -8.11 -3.71
C ILE A 169 0.40 -6.95 -4.44
N ARG A 170 -0.68 -6.43 -3.88
CA ARG A 170 -1.48 -5.35 -4.49
C ARG A 170 -1.73 -4.21 -3.51
N ILE A 171 -2.03 -3.04 -4.06
CA ILE A 171 -2.58 -1.95 -3.25
C ILE A 171 -3.90 -2.45 -2.65
N GLY A 172 -4.07 -2.27 -1.35
CA GLY A 172 -5.21 -2.78 -0.60
C GLY A 172 -4.93 -4.03 0.23
N ASP A 173 -3.85 -4.78 -0.06
CA ASP A 173 -3.44 -5.90 0.80
C ASP A 173 -3.08 -5.39 2.21
N LEU A 174 -3.38 -6.20 3.21
CA LEU A 174 -3.18 -5.85 4.61
C LEU A 174 -1.75 -6.17 5.04
N ALA A 175 -1.19 -5.31 5.87
CA ALA A 175 0.07 -5.53 6.58
C ALA A 175 -0.27 -5.77 8.05
N VAL A 176 -0.03 -6.98 8.57
CA VAL A 176 -0.54 -7.41 9.87
C VAL A 176 0.51 -8.08 10.75
N ILE A 177 0.31 -7.98 12.06
CA ILE A 177 0.85 -8.86 13.10
C ILE A 177 -0.30 -9.22 14.02
N HIS A 178 -0.46 -10.50 14.25
CA HIS A 178 -1.46 -11.07 15.15
C HIS A 178 -0.93 -11.25 16.55
#